data_949186b4cc32c1126543fbaf7544b528
#
_entry.id   949186b4cc32c1126543fbaf7544b528
#
_cell.length_a   1.000
_cell.length_b   1.000
_cell.length_c   1.000
_cell.angle_alpha   90.00
_cell.angle_beta   90.00
_cell.angle_gamma   90.00
#
_symmetry.space_group_name_H-M   'P 1'
#
loop_
_entity.id
_entity.type
_entity.pdbx_description
1 polymer ?
#
loop_
_entity_poly.entity_id
_entity_poly.type
_entity_poly.pdbx_seq_one_letter_code
_entity_poly.pdbx_strand_id
1 'polypeptide(L)'
;MITYLEPTRESGRAFVRRAIKGAVVMLNLLRFRDVADYSATPDLAPEKPISGAEAYDRYMAHTMPYLIESGGELLFFAEAGAFLIGPEAERWDKVMLVRQRSVGAFMAFATNEAYLAGIGHRTAALEDSRLLPLVDITPTTW
;
A
#
# COMPACT_ATOMS: atom_id res chain seq x y z
N MET A 1 -8.36 7.92 -17.50
CA MET A 1 -7.16 7.99 -16.66
C MET A 1 -6.70 6.59 -16.29
N ILE A 2 -5.42 6.33 -16.42
CA ILE A 2 -4.86 5.03 -16.06
C ILE A 2 -4.64 4.99 -14.55
N THR A 3 -5.13 3.93 -13.90
CA THR A 3 -4.98 3.71 -12.47
C THR A 3 -4.15 2.45 -12.22
N TYR A 4 -3.51 2.39 -11.04
CA TYR A 4 -2.62 1.31 -10.69
C TYR A 4 -2.94 0.83 -9.27
N LEU A 5 -3.35 -0.43 -9.14
CA LEU A 5 -3.69 -1.02 -7.84
C LEU A 5 -2.79 -2.20 -7.48
N GLU A 6 -2.13 -2.80 -8.46
CA GLU A 6 -1.32 -4.00 -8.24
C GLU A 6 -0.10 -4.01 -9.15
N PRO A 7 0.95 -4.78 -8.81
CA PRO A 7 2.13 -4.87 -9.66
C PRO A 7 1.83 -5.58 -10.96
N THR A 8 2.61 -5.24 -11.98
CA THR A 8 2.66 -6.00 -13.22
C THR A 8 3.77 -7.05 -13.09
N ARG A 9 3.78 -8.02 -14.02
CA ARG A 9 4.86 -9.00 -14.08
C ARG A 9 6.21 -8.30 -14.28
N GLU A 10 6.24 -7.28 -15.13
CA GLU A 10 7.46 -6.52 -15.42
C GLU A 10 7.95 -5.70 -14.22
N SER A 11 7.06 -5.03 -13.51
CA SER A 11 7.44 -4.25 -12.33
C SER A 11 7.94 -5.15 -11.20
N GLY A 12 7.34 -6.34 -11.04
CA GLY A 12 7.80 -7.32 -10.07
C GLY A 12 9.20 -7.84 -10.40
N ARG A 13 9.48 -8.13 -11.66
CA ARG A 13 10.81 -8.55 -12.12
C ARG A 13 11.84 -7.44 -11.90
N ALA A 14 11.50 -6.21 -12.26
CA ALA A 14 12.38 -5.06 -12.07
C ALA A 14 12.72 -4.86 -10.59
N PHE A 15 11.75 -5.03 -9.71
CA PHE A 15 11.97 -4.95 -8.27
C PHE A 15 12.98 -6.01 -7.80
N VAL A 16 12.79 -7.26 -8.20
CA VAL A 16 13.72 -8.35 -7.84
C VAL A 16 15.13 -8.09 -8.39
N ARG A 17 15.24 -7.58 -9.61
CA ARG A 17 16.53 -7.27 -10.25
C ARG A 17 17.30 -6.15 -9.57
N ARG A 18 16.64 -5.29 -8.81
CA ARG A 18 17.36 -4.29 -8.01
C ARG A 18 18.27 -4.92 -6.98
N ALA A 19 18.07 -6.21 -6.66
CA ALA A 19 18.89 -6.98 -5.73
C ALA A 19 19.15 -6.23 -4.42
N ILE A 20 18.10 -5.64 -3.87
CA ILE A 20 18.18 -4.84 -2.63
C ILE A 20 18.64 -5.74 -1.50
N LYS A 21 19.69 -5.31 -0.80
CA LYS A 21 20.20 -5.98 0.40
C LYS A 21 19.72 -5.26 1.63
N GLY A 22 19.21 -6.04 2.61
CA GLY A 22 18.70 -5.46 3.86
C GLY A 22 17.30 -4.87 3.71
N ALA A 23 17.00 -3.91 4.55
CA ALA A 23 15.67 -3.35 4.66
C ALA A 23 15.21 -2.60 3.41
N VAL A 24 13.92 -2.67 3.15
CA VAL A 24 13.25 -1.91 2.09
C VAL A 24 12.11 -1.12 2.73
N VAL A 25 11.94 0.13 2.31
CA VAL A 25 10.86 0.99 2.76
C VAL A 25 9.90 1.20 1.60
N MET A 26 8.64 0.84 1.79
CA MET A 26 7.61 1.00 0.77
C MET A 26 6.90 2.33 0.94
N LEU A 27 7.08 3.21 -0.04
CA LEU A 27 6.31 4.46 -0.11
C LEU A 27 4.99 4.17 -0.80
N ASN A 28 3.90 4.41 -0.10
CA ASN A 28 2.54 4.23 -0.60
C ASN A 28 1.89 5.60 -0.81
N LEU A 29 1.39 5.84 -2.01
CA LEU A 29 0.52 6.98 -2.30
C LEU A 29 -0.88 6.41 -2.55
N LEU A 30 -1.87 6.92 -1.84
CA LEU A 30 -3.21 6.35 -1.81
C LEU A 30 -4.26 7.40 -2.17
N ARG A 31 -5.12 7.08 -3.14
CA ARG A 31 -6.30 7.88 -3.47
C ARG A 31 -7.53 7.01 -3.31
N PHE A 32 -8.47 7.45 -2.48
CA PHE A 32 -9.65 6.68 -2.14
C PHE A 32 -10.83 6.98 -3.06
N ARG A 33 -11.66 5.96 -3.27
CA ARG A 33 -12.98 6.13 -3.85
C ARG A 33 -13.86 6.88 -2.85
N ASP A 34 -14.80 7.67 -3.36
CA ASP A 34 -15.81 8.31 -2.49
C ASP A 34 -16.65 7.25 -1.79
N VAL A 35 -17.09 6.24 -2.54
CA VAL A 35 -17.81 5.08 -2.01
C VAL A 35 -17.01 3.83 -2.37
N ALA A 36 -16.74 2.99 -1.37
CA ALA A 36 -16.01 1.74 -1.57
C ALA A 36 -16.76 0.81 -2.54
N ASP A 37 -16.01 0.14 -3.40
CA ASP A 37 -16.53 -0.79 -4.39
C ASP A 37 -16.11 -2.22 -4.07
N TYR A 38 -17.01 -2.98 -3.45
CA TYR A 38 -16.77 -4.38 -3.08
C TYR A 38 -17.25 -5.38 -4.14
N SER A 39 -17.51 -4.93 -5.37
CA SER A 39 -18.06 -5.82 -6.41
C SER A 39 -17.16 -7.02 -6.72
N ALA A 40 -15.84 -6.90 -6.55
CA ALA A 40 -14.89 -8.00 -6.76
C ALA A 40 -14.82 -8.98 -5.58
N THR A 41 -15.20 -8.52 -4.37
CA THR A 41 -15.18 -9.34 -3.15
C THR A 41 -16.45 -9.08 -2.32
N PRO A 42 -17.61 -9.51 -2.82
CA PRO A 42 -18.88 -9.18 -2.16
C PRO A 42 -19.00 -9.76 -0.74
N ASP A 43 -18.27 -10.83 -0.44
CA ASP A 43 -18.28 -11.45 0.90
C ASP A 43 -17.69 -10.53 1.97
N LEU A 44 -16.85 -9.57 1.59
CA LEU A 44 -16.27 -8.61 2.51
C LEU A 44 -17.11 -7.34 2.66
N ALA A 45 -18.11 -7.17 1.81
CA ALA A 45 -18.92 -5.95 1.79
C ALA A 45 -19.67 -5.77 3.09
N PRO A 46 -19.69 -4.54 3.66
CA PRO A 46 -20.56 -4.23 4.80
C PRO A 46 -22.03 -4.17 4.37
N GLU A 47 -22.93 -4.22 5.34
CA GLU A 47 -24.39 -4.13 5.06
C GLU A 47 -24.77 -2.81 4.42
N LYS A 48 -24.11 -1.73 4.83
CA LYS A 48 -24.37 -0.38 4.31
C LYS A 48 -23.13 0.11 3.56
N PRO A 49 -23.32 0.94 2.52
CA PRO A 49 -22.18 1.55 1.84
C PRO A 49 -21.30 2.33 2.80
N ILE A 50 -19.98 2.21 2.60
CA ILE A 50 -18.98 2.97 3.35
C ILE A 50 -18.10 3.73 2.37
N SER A 51 -17.35 4.71 2.88
CA SER A 51 -16.40 5.44 2.05
C SER A 51 -15.19 4.58 1.74
N GLY A 52 -14.43 4.96 0.70
CA GLY A 52 -13.15 4.35 0.41
C GLY A 52 -12.18 4.47 1.58
N ALA A 53 -12.15 5.63 2.24
CA ALA A 53 -11.32 5.84 3.43
C ALA A 53 -11.65 4.85 4.55
N GLU A 54 -12.95 4.64 4.83
CA GLU A 54 -13.37 3.67 5.83
C GLU A 54 -13.02 2.24 5.45
N ALA A 55 -13.15 1.89 4.17
CA ALA A 55 -12.76 0.57 3.68
C ALA A 55 -11.24 0.35 3.86
N TYR A 56 -10.43 1.38 3.64
CA TYR A 56 -8.99 1.29 3.86
C TYR A 56 -8.65 1.12 5.34
N ASP A 57 -9.40 1.75 6.23
CA ASP A 57 -9.25 1.53 7.68
C ASP A 57 -9.49 0.06 8.04
N ARG A 58 -10.47 -0.58 7.40
CA ARG A 58 -10.72 -2.02 7.57
C ARG A 58 -9.55 -2.85 7.05
N TYR A 59 -9.00 -2.46 5.90
CA TYR A 59 -7.81 -3.11 5.35
C TYR A 59 -6.65 -3.01 6.33
N MET A 60 -6.39 -1.83 6.89
CA MET A 60 -5.31 -1.61 7.84
C MET A 60 -5.50 -2.42 9.12
N ALA A 61 -6.72 -2.43 9.66
CA ALA A 61 -7.04 -3.22 10.86
C ALA A 61 -6.79 -4.72 10.64
N HIS A 62 -7.17 -5.23 9.46
CA HIS A 62 -6.92 -6.62 9.10
C HIS A 62 -5.43 -6.90 8.91
N THR A 63 -4.71 -5.98 8.29
CA THR A 63 -3.35 -6.18 7.78
C THR A 63 -2.27 -6.01 8.85
N MET A 64 -2.43 -5.07 9.77
CA MET A 64 -1.38 -4.72 10.73
C MET A 64 -0.84 -5.90 11.54
N PRO A 65 -1.66 -6.83 12.05
CA PRO A 65 -1.11 -8.00 12.76
C PRO A 65 -0.16 -8.83 11.89
N TYR A 66 -0.48 -9.02 10.62
CA TYR A 66 0.36 -9.81 9.70
C TYR A 66 1.62 -9.06 9.29
N LEU A 67 1.54 -7.74 9.16
CA LEU A 67 2.70 -6.92 8.91
C LEU A 67 3.69 -7.03 10.07
N ILE A 68 3.21 -6.87 11.29
CA ILE A 68 4.03 -6.96 12.50
C ILE A 68 4.64 -8.35 12.63
N GLU A 69 3.86 -9.39 12.42
CA GLU A 69 4.32 -10.79 12.45
C GLU A 69 5.46 -11.03 11.46
N SER A 70 5.40 -10.41 10.27
CA SER A 70 6.45 -10.53 9.25
C SER A 70 7.72 -9.75 9.60
N GLY A 71 7.71 -9.00 10.70
CA GLY A 71 8.81 -8.11 11.09
C GLY A 71 8.75 -6.75 10.44
N GLY A 72 7.64 -6.44 9.77
CA GLY A 72 7.41 -5.13 9.18
C GLY A 72 7.00 -4.08 10.20
N GLU A 73 7.09 -2.83 9.80
CA GLU A 73 6.86 -1.70 10.68
C GLU A 73 6.24 -0.54 9.89
N LEU A 74 5.17 0.03 10.43
CA LEU A 74 4.60 1.26 9.89
C LEU A 74 5.40 2.44 10.42
N LEU A 75 6.19 3.08 9.56
CA LEU A 75 7.07 4.19 9.95
C LEU A 75 6.34 5.52 10.00
N PHE A 76 5.41 5.73 9.08
CA PHE A 76 4.76 7.03 8.91
C PHE A 76 3.44 6.85 8.18
N PHE A 77 2.41 7.54 8.65
CA PHE A 77 1.09 7.53 8.01
C PHE A 77 0.53 8.93 8.11
N ALA A 78 0.25 9.56 6.96
CA ALA A 78 -0.08 10.98 6.93
C ALA A 78 -1.18 11.28 5.91
N GLU A 79 -1.91 12.35 6.18
CA GLU A 79 -2.81 12.93 5.20
C GLU A 79 -1.99 13.75 4.22
N ALA A 80 -2.40 13.71 2.95
CA ALA A 80 -1.76 14.45 1.87
C ALA A 80 -2.78 15.37 1.20
N GLY A 81 -2.65 15.60 -0.07
CA GLY A 81 -3.53 16.46 -0.86
C GLY A 81 -2.92 16.70 -2.21
N ALA A 82 -3.03 17.94 -2.71
CA ALA A 82 -2.42 18.34 -3.97
C ALA A 82 -0.92 18.57 -3.78
N PHE A 83 -0.16 18.41 -4.85
CA PHE A 83 1.28 18.68 -4.83
C PHE A 83 1.57 20.16 -4.71
N LEU A 84 2.60 20.51 -4.00
CA LEU A 84 3.21 21.83 -4.06
C LEU A 84 4.03 21.95 -5.36
N ILE A 85 4.77 20.89 -5.70
CA ILE A 85 5.50 20.78 -6.97
C ILE A 85 5.05 19.47 -7.61
N GLY A 86 4.31 19.58 -8.70
CA GLY A 86 3.77 18.41 -9.43
C GLY A 86 2.56 18.80 -10.27
N PRO A 87 1.97 17.84 -10.98
CA PRO A 87 0.76 18.12 -11.78
C PRO A 87 -0.42 18.55 -10.90
N GLU A 88 -1.13 19.60 -11.32
CA GLU A 88 -2.29 20.11 -10.59
C GLU A 88 -3.39 19.08 -10.40
N ALA A 89 -3.62 18.25 -11.41
CA ALA A 89 -4.69 17.26 -11.40
C ALA A 89 -4.37 16.02 -10.58
N GLU A 90 -3.09 15.82 -10.21
CA GLU A 90 -2.68 14.66 -9.43
C GLU A 90 -2.68 15.01 -7.96
N ARG A 91 -3.47 14.27 -7.20
CA ARG A 91 -3.54 14.45 -5.75
C ARG A 91 -3.64 13.09 -5.08
N TRP A 92 -3.20 13.00 -3.84
CA TRP A 92 -3.22 11.79 -3.04
C TRP A 92 -3.83 12.09 -1.68
N ASP A 93 -4.67 11.19 -1.20
CA ASP A 93 -5.39 11.41 0.07
C ASP A 93 -4.51 11.08 1.27
N LYS A 94 -3.75 10.00 1.18
CA LYS A 94 -2.84 9.58 2.25
C LYS A 94 -1.52 9.06 1.70
N VAL A 95 -0.49 9.18 2.53
CA VAL A 95 0.86 8.67 2.26
C VAL A 95 1.27 7.78 3.42
N MET A 96 1.93 6.67 3.09
CA MET A 96 2.34 5.70 4.10
C MET A 96 3.76 5.22 3.79
N LEU A 97 4.60 5.13 4.82
CA LEU A 97 5.92 4.50 4.73
C LEU A 97 5.91 3.22 5.58
N VAL A 98 6.16 2.09 4.93
CA VAL A 98 6.17 0.78 5.58
C VAL A 98 7.54 0.15 5.37
N ARG A 99 8.23 -0.17 6.47
CA ARG A 99 9.54 -0.82 6.43
C ARG A 99 9.37 -2.32 6.50
N GLN A 100 10.07 -3.03 5.64
CA GLN A 100 10.24 -4.48 5.71
C GLN A 100 11.71 -4.80 5.89
N ARG A 101 12.03 -5.90 6.60
CA ARG A 101 13.40 -6.28 6.91
C ARG A 101 14.22 -6.65 5.66
N SER A 102 13.53 -7.13 4.62
CA SER A 102 14.14 -7.56 3.37
C SER A 102 13.09 -7.67 2.28
N VAL A 103 13.54 -7.79 1.05
CA VAL A 103 12.65 -8.11 -0.08
C VAL A 103 11.96 -9.46 0.16
N GLY A 104 12.68 -10.46 0.67
CA GLY A 104 12.12 -11.77 0.99
C GLY A 104 11.00 -11.69 2.03
N ALA A 105 11.18 -10.89 3.09
CA ALA A 105 10.17 -10.68 4.11
C ALA A 105 8.94 -10.00 3.54
N PHE A 106 9.13 -9.00 2.67
CA PHE A 106 8.03 -8.35 1.96
C PHE A 106 7.25 -9.36 1.10
N MET A 107 7.95 -10.18 0.32
CA MET A 107 7.31 -11.16 -0.55
C MET A 107 6.52 -12.20 0.26
N ALA A 108 7.07 -12.66 1.37
CA ALA A 108 6.40 -13.61 2.26
C ALA A 108 5.12 -12.99 2.86
N PHE A 109 5.19 -11.73 3.27
CA PHE A 109 4.03 -10.98 3.75
C PHE A 109 2.98 -10.83 2.65
N ALA A 110 3.40 -10.39 1.46
CA ALA A 110 2.50 -10.11 0.33
C ALA A 110 1.78 -11.36 -0.19
N THR A 111 2.32 -12.55 0.06
CA THR A 111 1.73 -13.83 -0.35
C THR A 111 1.11 -14.63 0.80
N ASN A 112 1.10 -14.08 2.00
CA ASN A 112 0.48 -14.70 3.17
C ASN A 112 -1.03 -14.84 2.97
N GLU A 113 -1.55 -16.04 3.00
CA GLU A 113 -2.98 -16.31 2.75
C GLU A 113 -3.91 -15.58 3.72
N ALA A 114 -3.53 -15.49 4.98
CA ALA A 114 -4.33 -14.78 5.99
C ALA A 114 -4.37 -13.27 5.71
N TYR A 115 -3.26 -12.68 5.30
CA TYR A 115 -3.22 -11.30 4.83
C TYR A 115 -4.13 -11.13 3.60
N LEU A 116 -3.98 -12.01 2.61
CA LEU A 116 -4.74 -11.93 1.35
C LEU A 116 -6.24 -12.08 1.55
N ALA A 117 -6.69 -12.71 2.63
CA ALA A 117 -8.11 -12.83 2.95
C ALA A 117 -8.79 -11.45 3.13
N GLY A 118 -8.04 -10.41 3.48
CA GLY A 118 -8.56 -9.05 3.65
C GLY A 118 -8.19 -8.09 2.53
N ILE A 119 -7.47 -8.52 1.50
CA ILE A 119 -6.99 -7.61 0.46
C ILE A 119 -8.13 -6.96 -0.33
N GLY A 120 -9.30 -7.58 -0.35
CA GLY A 120 -10.49 -7.02 -0.99
C GLY A 120 -10.93 -5.68 -0.41
N HIS A 121 -10.63 -5.41 0.86
CA HIS A 121 -10.88 -4.09 1.46
C HIS A 121 -10.01 -3.02 0.80
N ARG A 122 -8.76 -3.35 0.47
CA ARG A 122 -7.86 -2.44 -0.24
C ARG A 122 -8.37 -2.15 -1.65
N THR A 123 -8.72 -3.18 -2.39
CA THR A 123 -9.28 -3.05 -3.75
C THR A 123 -10.56 -2.22 -3.75
N ALA A 124 -11.44 -2.46 -2.76
CA ALA A 124 -12.69 -1.71 -2.63
C ALA A 124 -12.46 -0.23 -2.29
N ALA A 125 -11.41 0.06 -1.52
CA ALA A 125 -11.10 1.40 -1.03
C ALA A 125 -10.47 2.31 -2.08
N LEU A 126 -9.60 1.78 -2.94
CA LEU A 126 -8.69 2.57 -3.75
C LEU A 126 -9.20 2.85 -5.15
N GLU A 127 -9.17 4.12 -5.53
CA GLU A 127 -9.34 4.54 -6.91
C GLU A 127 -8.02 4.41 -7.67
N ASP A 128 -6.91 4.77 -7.01
CA ASP A 128 -5.57 4.71 -7.60
C ASP A 128 -4.53 4.60 -6.48
N SER A 129 -3.36 4.12 -6.83
CA SER A 129 -2.26 3.99 -5.87
C SER A 129 -0.91 4.00 -6.55
N ARG A 130 0.12 4.24 -5.75
CA ARG A 130 1.51 4.04 -6.15
C ARG A 130 2.22 3.34 -5.02
N LEU A 131 3.10 2.41 -5.37
CA LEU A 131 3.97 1.73 -4.41
C LEU A 131 5.39 1.82 -4.95
N LEU A 132 6.24 2.55 -4.23
CA LEU A 132 7.62 2.79 -4.63
C LEU A 132 8.56 2.22 -3.58
N PRO A 133 9.30 1.15 -3.91
CA PRO A 133 10.29 0.60 -3.00
C PRO A 133 11.51 1.52 -2.88
N LEU A 134 11.90 1.81 -1.65
CA LEU A 134 12.99 2.72 -1.32
C LEU A 134 14.08 1.99 -0.52
N VAL A 135 15.31 2.39 -0.74
CA VAL A 135 16.45 1.99 0.08
C VAL A 135 16.92 3.20 0.86
N ASP A 136 16.97 3.10 2.18
CA ASP A 136 17.41 4.20 3.03
C ASP A 136 18.91 4.42 2.86
N ILE A 137 19.28 5.60 2.40
CA ILE A 137 20.68 6.02 2.23
C ILE A 137 21.00 7.24 3.09
N THR A 138 20.19 7.48 4.12
CA THR A 138 20.40 8.61 5.03
C THR A 138 21.79 8.50 5.65
N PRO A 139 22.68 9.46 5.43
CA PRO A 139 24.01 9.40 6.05
C PRO A 139 23.92 9.71 7.54
N THR A 140 24.86 9.21 8.32
CA THR A 140 24.95 9.52 9.74
C THR A 140 25.41 10.96 9.97
N THR A 141 26.12 11.52 8.99
CA THR A 141 26.55 12.91 8.99
C THR A 141 26.47 13.47 7.56
N TRP A 142 26.12 14.74 7.45
CA TRP A 142 26.17 15.49 6.19
C TRP A 142 27.43 16.36 6.13
#